data_c9ad6dda562785b1a80aceee1681f739
#
_entry.id   c9ad6dda562785b1a80aceee1681f739
#
_cell.length_a   1.000
_cell.length_b   1.000
_cell.length_c   1.000
_cell.angle_alpha   90.00
_cell.angle_beta   90.00
_cell.angle_gamma   90.00
#
_symmetry.space_group_name_H-M   'P 1'
#
loop_
_entity.id
_entity.type
_entity.pdbx_description
1 polymer ?
#
loop_
_entity_poly.entity_id
_entity_poly.type
_entity_poly.pdbx_seq_one_letter_code
_entity_poly.pdbx_strand_id
1 'polypeptide(L)'
;MSEALRAMRFPTIALLALGLAFSVTAQTLKLPPHERVVLKNGLTLLLMEKHGVPIVSLAAIVKAGAIADPAGEEGLASVTAGLLRKGTAKRSAQKFAEDLDFIGGSFTADAGADFTSISGEFLTKDLDKGLDLFSDAVLHPAFAQAEVDKMLAQDIDGVKAAKDEAQSVALNYYYGYLFVKHPYARSDGGDELSLARIKRDAVRKFYEANYTPGNTILAVAGDFNAAQMRAKIEQALGNWSAKTNALPAIPTPSTVKGKKLLLVDKADSTQTFFVIGNVGIAANDPDRVAIRVVNTIFGGRFTSELNEVLRVESGLTYGADSFFDSRKQPGAFAIYSFTKNESTTQAIDLALQVLAKLHKQGVTPEQLTSAKAYIKGQFPPSIETSTQLARRIASNEFYGLGDDEINQLEARIDAVTPATARQVIEKHFPDENLVFMLIGKASEIGPAVQKYAPQQDSRKISEPGFWPPPGK
;
A
#
# COMPACT_ATOMS: atom_id res chain seq x y z
N MET A 1 48.13 74.25 17.76
CA MET A 1 47.14 74.92 18.63
C MET A 1 45.97 73.87 18.68
N SER A 2 46.03 73.13 19.67
CA SER A 2 45.33 72.96 20.95
C SER A 2 43.98 72.32 20.72
N GLU A 3 43.92 71.02 21.08
CA GLU A 3 43.24 70.54 22.29
C GLU A 3 41.70 70.66 22.25
N ALA A 4 40.99 69.60 22.13
CA ALA A 4 40.44 68.90 23.29
C ALA A 4 39.68 67.60 22.84
N LEU A 5 40.31 66.50 23.12
CA LEU A 5 39.62 65.21 23.18
C LEU A 5 38.76 65.15 24.45
N ARG A 6 37.45 65.14 24.35
CA ARG A 6 36.57 64.77 25.45
C ARG A 6 36.19 63.25 25.30
N ALA A 7 36.68 62.48 26.24
CA ALA A 7 36.36 61.10 26.45
C ALA A 7 34.86 60.88 26.78
N MET A 8 34.11 60.22 25.93
CA MET A 8 32.81 59.71 26.26
C MET A 8 32.98 58.28 26.80
N ARG A 9 32.73 58.11 28.10
CA ARG A 9 32.62 56.81 28.78
C ARG A 9 31.27 56.20 28.42
N PHE A 10 31.24 55.07 27.68
CA PHE A 10 30.08 54.25 27.54
C PHE A 10 29.99 53.30 28.74
N PRO A 11 28.84 53.19 29.41
CA PRO A 11 28.64 52.15 30.42
C PRO A 11 28.45 50.78 29.75
N THR A 12 29.28 49.85 30.18
CA THR A 12 29.20 48.44 29.76
C THR A 12 27.92 47.85 30.36
N ILE A 13 26.86 47.70 29.55
CA ILE A 13 25.68 46.94 29.90
C ILE A 13 26.03 45.46 29.70
N ALA A 14 26.25 44.74 30.79
CA ALA A 14 26.35 43.30 30.81
C ALA A 14 24.94 42.70 30.56
N LEU A 15 24.67 42.29 29.32
CA LEU A 15 23.48 41.48 29.00
C LEU A 15 23.69 40.11 29.60
N LEU A 16 23.03 39.82 30.71
CA LEU A 16 22.84 38.46 31.25
C LEU A 16 21.86 37.75 30.33
N ALA A 17 22.37 37.01 29.34
CA ALA A 17 21.58 36.08 28.55
C ALA A 17 21.21 34.87 29.43
N LEU A 18 20.05 34.94 30.09
CA LEU A 18 19.42 33.78 30.74
C LEU A 18 18.95 32.81 29.61
N GLY A 19 19.79 31.84 29.29
CA GLY A 19 19.45 30.75 28.38
C GLY A 19 18.37 29.90 29.03
N LEU A 20 17.10 30.19 28.79
CA LEU A 20 16.02 29.27 28.98
C LEU A 20 16.19 28.11 27.96
N ALA A 21 16.91 27.09 28.39
CA ALA A 21 16.88 25.79 27.68
C ALA A 21 15.46 25.25 27.82
N PHE A 22 14.60 25.57 26.86
CA PHE A 22 13.37 24.79 26.64
C PHE A 22 13.83 23.38 26.25
N SER A 23 13.82 22.47 27.21
CA SER A 23 13.83 21.06 26.91
C SER A 23 12.54 20.79 26.15
N VAL A 24 12.58 20.84 24.81
CA VAL A 24 11.54 20.29 23.97
C VAL A 24 11.61 18.80 24.21
N THR A 25 10.87 18.33 25.20
CA THR A 25 10.55 16.90 25.33
C THR A 25 9.82 16.55 24.04
N ALA A 26 10.49 15.84 23.13
CA ALA A 26 9.85 15.27 21.97
C ALA A 26 8.68 14.46 22.49
N GLN A 27 7.47 14.97 22.27
CA GLN A 27 6.24 14.30 22.69
C GLN A 27 6.15 13.03 21.85
N THR A 28 6.31 11.87 22.48
CA THR A 28 6.14 10.58 21.77
C THR A 28 4.76 10.56 21.16
N LEU A 29 4.71 10.39 19.85
CA LEU A 29 3.47 10.35 19.10
C LEU A 29 2.67 9.14 19.53
N LYS A 30 1.45 9.37 20.01
CA LYS A 30 0.52 8.32 20.44
C LYS A 30 -0.78 8.46 19.69
N LEU A 31 -1.42 7.34 19.40
CA LEU A 31 -2.79 7.34 18.92
C LEU A 31 -3.70 8.03 19.95
N PRO A 32 -4.64 8.90 19.50
CA PRO A 32 -5.74 9.29 20.34
C PRO A 32 -6.50 8.06 20.87
N PRO A 33 -7.06 8.11 22.09
CA PRO A 33 -7.90 7.04 22.58
C PRO A 33 -9.05 6.75 21.61
N HIS A 34 -9.39 5.48 21.44
CA HIS A 34 -10.52 5.08 20.64
C HIS A 34 -11.28 3.92 21.29
N GLU A 35 -12.58 3.87 21.02
CA GLU A 35 -13.46 2.80 21.49
C GLU A 35 -13.54 1.71 20.43
N ARG A 36 -13.44 0.43 20.84
CA ARG A 36 -13.69 -0.75 20.01
C ARG A 36 -14.95 -1.46 20.49
N VAL A 37 -15.94 -1.54 19.60
CA VAL A 37 -17.22 -2.19 19.87
C VAL A 37 -17.55 -3.18 18.78
N VAL A 38 -18.12 -4.33 19.14
CA VAL A 38 -18.76 -5.23 18.16
C VAL A 38 -20.27 -5.05 18.31
N LEU A 39 -20.92 -4.57 17.25
CA LEU A 39 -22.36 -4.36 17.24
C LEU A 39 -23.12 -5.69 17.24
N LYS A 40 -24.42 -5.66 17.57
CA LYS A 40 -25.26 -6.87 17.64
C LYS A 40 -25.30 -7.67 16.33
N ASN A 41 -25.14 -7.01 15.19
CA ASN A 41 -25.09 -7.65 13.87
C ASN A 41 -23.69 -8.21 13.48
N GLY A 42 -22.69 -8.02 14.37
CA GLY A 42 -21.31 -8.49 14.16
C GLY A 42 -20.34 -7.47 13.54
N LEU A 43 -20.80 -6.26 13.18
CA LEU A 43 -19.92 -5.20 12.68
C LEU A 43 -18.93 -4.77 13.78
N THR A 44 -17.64 -4.81 13.47
CA THR A 44 -16.61 -4.23 14.34
C THR A 44 -16.54 -2.73 14.08
N LEU A 45 -16.79 -1.93 15.12
CA LEU A 45 -16.77 -0.47 15.07
C LEU A 45 -15.62 0.08 15.94
N LEU A 46 -14.83 0.98 15.35
CA LEU A 46 -13.75 1.70 16.01
C LEU A 46 -14.10 3.20 15.98
N LEU A 47 -14.16 3.86 17.14
CA LEU A 47 -14.54 5.27 17.26
C LEU A 47 -13.40 6.07 17.89
N MET A 48 -12.88 7.05 17.16
CA MET A 48 -11.78 7.94 17.57
C MET A 48 -12.21 9.39 17.51
N GLU A 49 -12.49 10.01 18.65
CA GLU A 49 -12.76 11.44 18.72
C GLU A 49 -11.49 12.25 18.46
N LYS A 50 -11.54 13.19 17.53
CA LYS A 50 -10.46 14.12 17.23
C LYS A 50 -11.04 15.47 16.86
N HIS A 51 -11.08 16.34 17.85
CA HIS A 51 -11.59 17.71 17.68
C HIS A 51 -10.51 18.63 17.10
N GLY A 52 -10.93 19.76 16.52
CA GLY A 52 -10.04 20.78 15.96
C GLY A 52 -10.34 21.13 14.50
N VAL A 53 -10.72 20.13 13.68
CA VAL A 53 -11.22 20.35 12.32
C VAL A 53 -12.61 19.72 12.21
N PRO A 54 -13.65 20.43 11.73
CA PRO A 54 -15.02 19.93 11.69
C PRO A 54 -15.23 18.91 10.56
N ILE A 55 -14.47 17.83 10.59
CA ILE A 55 -14.47 16.73 9.61
C ILE A 55 -14.65 15.40 10.33
N VAL A 56 -15.47 14.53 9.75
CA VAL A 56 -15.64 13.14 10.16
C VAL A 56 -15.26 12.24 8.99
N SER A 57 -14.34 11.32 9.24
CA SER A 57 -13.85 10.34 8.25
C SER A 57 -14.27 8.94 8.64
N LEU A 58 -14.83 8.21 7.69
CA LEU A 58 -15.20 6.81 7.79
C LEU A 58 -14.21 5.98 6.96
N ALA A 59 -13.72 4.88 7.51
CA ALA A 59 -12.90 3.91 6.80
C ALA A 59 -13.40 2.51 7.12
N ALA A 60 -14.09 1.88 6.17
CA ALA A 60 -14.52 0.50 6.30
C ALA A 60 -13.54 -0.43 5.56
N ILE A 61 -13.26 -1.58 6.16
CA ILE A 61 -12.55 -2.70 5.55
C ILE A 61 -13.51 -3.87 5.48
N VAL A 62 -13.85 -4.29 4.27
CA VAL A 62 -14.50 -5.57 4.00
C VAL A 62 -13.39 -6.60 3.81
N LYS A 63 -13.36 -7.66 4.62
CA LYS A 63 -12.29 -8.67 4.66
C LYS A 63 -12.31 -9.60 3.43
N ALA A 64 -12.51 -9.02 2.25
CA ALA A 64 -12.53 -9.68 0.95
C ALA A 64 -11.93 -8.74 -0.09
N GLY A 65 -10.76 -9.07 -0.59
CA GLY A 65 -10.08 -8.44 -1.71
C GLY A 65 -9.94 -9.43 -2.87
N ALA A 66 -8.95 -9.23 -3.73
CA ALA A 66 -8.67 -10.10 -4.88
C ALA A 66 -8.43 -11.58 -4.51
N ILE A 67 -8.00 -11.85 -3.27
CA ILE A 67 -7.90 -13.25 -2.76
C ILE A 67 -9.24 -13.98 -2.75
N ALA A 68 -10.36 -13.25 -2.69
CA ALA A 68 -11.70 -13.81 -2.69
C ALA A 68 -12.28 -13.97 -4.10
N ASP A 69 -11.61 -13.50 -5.13
CA ASP A 69 -12.06 -13.66 -6.50
C ASP A 69 -12.10 -15.14 -6.90
N PRO A 70 -13.15 -15.61 -7.57
CA PRO A 70 -13.14 -16.93 -8.17
C PRO A 70 -12.04 -17.05 -9.24
N ALA A 71 -11.49 -18.25 -9.40
CA ALA A 71 -10.51 -18.50 -10.45
C ALA A 71 -11.11 -18.21 -11.84
N GLY A 72 -10.45 -17.37 -12.61
CA GLY A 72 -10.86 -16.92 -13.94
C GLY A 72 -11.77 -15.69 -13.95
N GLU A 73 -12.14 -15.17 -12.78
CA GLU A 73 -12.88 -13.91 -12.59
C GLU A 73 -12.05 -12.92 -11.73
N GLU A 74 -10.73 -12.94 -11.88
CA GLU A 74 -9.81 -12.02 -11.20
C GLU A 74 -10.20 -10.57 -11.54
N GLY A 75 -10.23 -9.71 -10.54
CA GLY A 75 -10.72 -8.32 -10.62
C GLY A 75 -12.17 -8.14 -10.17
N LEU A 76 -12.89 -9.25 -9.84
CA LEU A 76 -14.30 -9.19 -9.41
C LEU A 76 -14.48 -8.34 -8.15
N ALA A 77 -13.57 -8.43 -7.17
CA ALA A 77 -13.57 -7.58 -5.98
C ALA A 77 -13.44 -6.10 -6.34
N SER A 78 -12.54 -5.75 -7.25
CA SER A 78 -12.30 -4.38 -7.71
C SER A 78 -13.51 -3.80 -8.44
N VAL A 79 -14.06 -4.56 -9.40
CA VAL A 79 -15.30 -4.18 -10.12
C VAL A 79 -16.47 -3.99 -9.14
N THR A 80 -16.63 -4.91 -8.17
CA THR A 80 -17.70 -4.81 -7.17
C THR A 80 -17.54 -3.56 -6.31
N ALA A 81 -16.34 -3.25 -5.84
CA ALA A 81 -16.05 -2.07 -5.06
C ALA A 81 -16.32 -0.78 -5.85
N GLY A 82 -15.80 -0.67 -7.06
CA GLY A 82 -16.00 0.50 -7.93
C GLY A 82 -17.48 0.78 -8.27
N LEU A 83 -18.29 -0.27 -8.33
CA LEU A 83 -19.73 -0.16 -8.61
C LEU A 83 -20.56 0.35 -7.42
N LEU A 84 -20.06 0.37 -6.18
CA LEU A 84 -20.82 0.84 -5.01
C LEU A 84 -21.34 2.29 -5.17
N ARG A 85 -20.57 3.14 -5.83
CA ARG A 85 -20.94 4.53 -6.11
C ARG A 85 -21.65 4.76 -7.45
N LYS A 86 -21.91 3.67 -8.20
CA LYS A 86 -22.54 3.74 -9.53
C LYS A 86 -24.05 3.54 -9.47
N GLY A 87 -24.66 4.06 -8.41
CA GLY A 87 -26.08 4.04 -8.15
C GLY A 87 -26.48 3.04 -7.08
N THR A 88 -27.55 3.38 -6.39
CA THR A 88 -28.15 2.63 -5.29
C THR A 88 -29.62 2.33 -5.59
N ALA A 89 -30.28 1.63 -4.67
CA ALA A 89 -31.74 1.45 -4.79
C ALA A 89 -32.54 2.77 -4.78
N LYS A 90 -31.97 3.85 -4.20
CA LYS A 90 -32.63 5.15 -4.06
C LYS A 90 -32.11 6.21 -5.02
N ARG A 91 -30.91 6.05 -5.58
CA ARG A 91 -30.20 7.07 -6.37
C ARG A 91 -29.59 6.50 -7.63
N SER A 92 -29.74 7.20 -8.75
CA SER A 92 -28.89 6.92 -9.92
C SER A 92 -27.43 7.27 -9.62
N ALA A 93 -26.48 6.78 -10.44
CA ALA A 93 -25.08 7.13 -10.34
C ALA A 93 -24.85 8.67 -10.37
N GLN A 94 -25.55 9.37 -11.26
CA GLN A 94 -25.50 10.83 -11.36
C GLN A 94 -26.01 11.49 -10.08
N LYS A 95 -27.20 11.07 -9.58
CA LYS A 95 -27.78 11.64 -8.37
C LYS A 95 -26.94 11.41 -7.13
N PHE A 96 -26.28 10.25 -7.04
CA PHE A 96 -25.34 9.96 -5.95
C PHE A 96 -24.14 10.91 -5.98
N ALA A 97 -23.56 11.15 -7.16
CA ALA A 97 -22.46 12.09 -7.33
C ALA A 97 -22.88 13.53 -7.00
N GLU A 98 -24.03 13.98 -7.52
CA GLU A 98 -24.58 15.32 -7.23
C GLU A 98 -24.84 15.54 -5.73
N ASP A 99 -25.41 14.55 -5.04
CA ASP A 99 -25.68 14.62 -3.59
C ASP A 99 -24.37 14.67 -2.78
N LEU A 100 -23.35 13.96 -3.21
CA LEU A 100 -22.03 13.95 -2.58
C LEU A 100 -21.31 15.29 -2.78
N ASP A 101 -21.31 15.80 -4.02
CA ASP A 101 -20.71 17.09 -4.39
C ASP A 101 -21.40 18.25 -3.65
N PHE A 102 -22.73 18.20 -3.51
CA PHE A 102 -23.51 19.24 -2.82
C PHE A 102 -23.08 19.46 -1.36
N ILE A 103 -22.67 18.39 -0.66
CA ILE A 103 -22.17 18.48 0.72
C ILE A 103 -20.64 18.59 0.81
N GLY A 104 -19.94 18.69 -0.34
CA GLY A 104 -18.48 18.68 -0.39
C GLY A 104 -17.88 17.42 0.22
N GLY A 105 -18.61 16.31 0.18
CA GLY A 105 -18.17 15.03 0.73
C GLY A 105 -17.33 14.22 -0.26
N SER A 106 -16.67 13.17 0.24
CA SER A 106 -15.99 12.19 -0.61
C SER A 106 -16.46 10.77 -0.30
N PHE A 107 -16.45 9.91 -1.33
CA PHE A 107 -16.69 8.48 -1.20
C PHE A 107 -15.79 7.74 -2.19
N THR A 108 -15.00 6.80 -1.70
CA THR A 108 -14.16 5.90 -2.51
C THR A 108 -14.33 4.46 -2.05
N ALA A 109 -14.21 3.52 -2.99
CA ALA A 109 -14.20 2.11 -2.69
C ALA A 109 -13.27 1.40 -3.66
N ASP A 110 -12.25 0.71 -3.13
CA ASP A 110 -11.19 0.09 -3.89
C ASP A 110 -10.81 -1.26 -3.25
N ALA A 111 -10.64 -2.28 -4.07
CA ALA A 111 -10.17 -3.58 -3.60
C ALA A 111 -8.65 -3.71 -3.82
N GLY A 112 -7.95 -4.12 -2.77
CA GLY A 112 -6.58 -4.59 -2.84
C GLY A 112 -6.52 -6.11 -2.79
N ALA A 113 -5.32 -6.65 -2.56
CA ALA A 113 -5.14 -8.10 -2.48
C ALA A 113 -5.97 -8.74 -1.36
N ASP A 114 -5.86 -8.23 -0.13
CA ASP A 114 -6.42 -8.87 1.08
C ASP A 114 -7.83 -8.42 1.44
N PHE A 115 -8.20 -7.17 1.12
CA PHE A 115 -9.47 -6.58 1.53
C PHE A 115 -9.93 -5.48 0.56
N THR A 116 -11.21 -5.15 0.67
CA THR A 116 -11.79 -3.94 0.04
C THR A 116 -11.84 -2.82 1.07
N SER A 117 -11.30 -1.67 0.70
CA SER A 117 -11.37 -0.41 1.47
C SER A 117 -12.50 0.46 0.96
N ILE A 118 -13.35 0.95 1.87
CA ILE A 118 -14.41 1.92 1.56
C ILE A 118 -14.18 3.13 2.47
N SER A 119 -14.04 4.31 1.90
CA SER A 119 -13.79 5.53 2.67
C SER A 119 -14.83 6.59 2.35
N GLY A 120 -15.24 7.34 3.37
CA GLY A 120 -16.05 8.53 3.23
C GLY A 120 -15.51 9.65 4.11
N GLU A 121 -15.58 10.90 3.65
CA GLU A 121 -15.19 12.07 4.43
C GLU A 121 -16.25 13.15 4.27
N PHE A 122 -16.71 13.72 5.40
CA PHE A 122 -17.82 14.64 5.46
C PHE A 122 -17.56 15.75 6.48
N LEU A 123 -18.08 16.93 6.23
CA LEU A 123 -18.13 17.97 7.25
C LEU A 123 -19.07 17.54 8.39
N THR A 124 -18.72 17.87 9.63
CA THR A 124 -19.55 17.55 10.82
C THR A 124 -21.00 18.03 10.70
N LYS A 125 -21.22 19.21 10.09
CA LYS A 125 -22.56 19.76 9.86
C LYS A 125 -23.42 18.95 8.88
N ASP A 126 -22.79 18.23 7.95
CA ASP A 126 -23.45 17.46 6.89
C ASP A 126 -23.38 15.94 7.16
N LEU A 127 -22.95 15.54 8.37
CA LEU A 127 -22.70 14.15 8.75
C LEU A 127 -23.91 13.22 8.51
N ASP A 128 -25.13 13.67 8.84
CA ASP A 128 -26.32 12.83 8.67
C ASP A 128 -26.58 12.51 7.19
N LYS A 129 -26.37 13.48 6.30
CA LYS A 129 -26.45 13.26 4.86
C LYS A 129 -25.29 12.39 4.36
N GLY A 130 -24.09 12.59 4.88
CA GLY A 130 -22.92 11.77 4.57
C GLY A 130 -23.12 10.31 4.97
N LEU A 131 -23.65 10.05 6.17
CA LEU A 131 -23.99 8.70 6.63
C LEU A 131 -25.11 8.04 5.82
N ASP A 132 -26.12 8.80 5.40
CA ASP A 132 -27.16 8.30 4.50
C ASP A 132 -26.58 7.88 3.14
N LEU A 133 -25.69 8.68 2.56
CA LEU A 133 -24.98 8.33 1.30
C LEU A 133 -24.08 7.12 1.48
N PHE A 134 -23.27 7.11 2.54
CA PHE A 134 -22.35 6.01 2.82
C PHE A 134 -23.09 4.69 3.04
N SER A 135 -24.10 4.69 3.90
CA SER A 135 -24.88 3.49 4.20
C SER A 135 -25.69 3.02 2.99
N ASP A 136 -26.26 3.92 2.20
CA ASP A 136 -27.01 3.57 0.99
C ASP A 136 -26.10 2.89 -0.06
N ALA A 137 -24.89 3.43 -0.26
CA ALA A 137 -23.90 2.80 -1.17
C ALA A 137 -23.44 1.43 -0.69
N VAL A 138 -23.23 1.26 0.63
CA VAL A 138 -22.74 0.00 1.20
C VAL A 138 -23.83 -1.06 1.30
N LEU A 139 -25.08 -0.66 1.63
CA LEU A 139 -26.17 -1.60 1.89
C LEU A 139 -27.04 -1.90 0.68
N HIS A 140 -27.19 -0.96 -0.26
CA HIS A 140 -28.17 -1.01 -1.31
C HIS A 140 -27.64 -0.65 -2.69
N PRO A 141 -26.43 -1.14 -3.09
CA PRO A 141 -25.90 -0.85 -4.42
C PRO A 141 -26.80 -1.46 -5.49
N ALA A 142 -27.05 -0.72 -6.56
CA ALA A 142 -28.00 -1.14 -7.60
C ALA A 142 -27.40 -2.18 -8.56
N PHE A 143 -26.08 -2.12 -8.78
CA PHE A 143 -25.39 -2.93 -9.79
C PHE A 143 -26.16 -2.96 -11.13
N ALA A 144 -26.57 -1.77 -11.60
CA ALA A 144 -27.32 -1.65 -12.84
C ALA A 144 -26.52 -2.24 -14.01
N GLN A 145 -27.17 -3.03 -14.88
CA GLN A 145 -26.48 -3.73 -15.99
C GLN A 145 -25.62 -2.77 -16.82
N ALA A 146 -26.17 -1.59 -17.18
CA ALA A 146 -25.46 -0.60 -17.98
C ALA A 146 -24.18 -0.08 -17.30
N GLU A 147 -24.19 0.12 -15.96
CA GLU A 147 -23.02 0.55 -15.21
C GLU A 147 -21.98 -0.55 -15.09
N VAL A 148 -22.42 -1.82 -14.93
CA VAL A 148 -21.52 -2.97 -14.93
C VAL A 148 -20.82 -3.11 -16.29
N ASP A 149 -21.58 -3.10 -17.39
CA ASP A 149 -21.03 -3.25 -18.74
C ASP A 149 -20.06 -2.10 -19.08
N LYS A 150 -20.43 -0.88 -18.70
CA LYS A 150 -19.58 0.30 -18.89
C LYS A 150 -18.27 0.19 -18.11
N MET A 151 -18.31 -0.20 -16.85
CA MET A 151 -17.12 -0.35 -16.00
C MET A 151 -16.20 -1.44 -16.55
N LEU A 152 -16.73 -2.62 -16.86
CA LEU A 152 -15.94 -3.71 -17.42
C LEU A 152 -15.25 -3.32 -18.73
N ALA A 153 -15.97 -2.62 -19.63
CA ALA A 153 -15.37 -2.12 -20.87
C ALA A 153 -14.21 -1.13 -20.59
N GLN A 154 -14.43 -0.20 -19.67
CA GLN A 154 -13.40 0.77 -19.27
C GLN A 154 -12.18 0.09 -18.61
N ASP A 155 -12.41 -0.88 -17.74
CA ASP A 155 -11.33 -1.60 -17.05
C ASP A 155 -10.52 -2.46 -18.03
N ILE A 156 -11.17 -3.16 -18.98
CA ILE A 156 -10.48 -3.91 -20.03
C ILE A 156 -9.62 -2.99 -20.89
N ASP A 157 -10.15 -1.85 -21.32
CA ASP A 157 -9.39 -0.89 -22.11
C ASP A 157 -8.26 -0.24 -21.27
N GLY A 158 -8.51 -0.02 -19.98
CA GLY A 158 -7.50 0.44 -19.04
C GLY A 158 -6.32 -0.53 -18.89
N VAL A 159 -6.59 -1.84 -18.80
CA VAL A 159 -5.54 -2.87 -18.75
C VAL A 159 -4.73 -2.89 -20.06
N LYS A 160 -5.39 -2.79 -21.22
CA LYS A 160 -4.69 -2.71 -22.51
C LYS A 160 -3.79 -1.47 -22.59
N ALA A 161 -4.33 -0.30 -22.24
CA ALA A 161 -3.57 0.94 -22.23
C ALA A 161 -2.40 0.91 -21.22
N ALA A 162 -2.57 0.27 -20.05
CA ALA A 162 -1.51 0.13 -19.07
C ALA A 162 -0.30 -0.67 -19.61
N LYS A 163 -0.51 -1.58 -20.58
CA LYS A 163 0.58 -2.34 -21.22
C LYS A 163 1.43 -1.50 -22.17
N ASP A 164 0.96 -0.33 -22.61
CA ASP A 164 1.77 0.61 -23.37
C ASP A 164 2.91 1.18 -22.51
N GLU A 165 2.69 1.27 -21.19
CA GLU A 165 3.67 1.72 -20.21
C GLU A 165 4.18 0.53 -19.37
N ALA A 166 5.37 0.02 -19.69
CA ALA A 166 5.95 -1.17 -19.04
C ALA A 166 5.97 -1.06 -17.50
N GLN A 167 6.23 0.14 -16.98
CA GLN A 167 6.23 0.43 -15.54
C GLN A 167 4.89 0.10 -14.88
N SER A 168 3.79 0.41 -15.54
CA SER A 168 2.43 0.26 -14.98
C SER A 168 2.02 -1.18 -14.76
N VAL A 169 2.64 -2.14 -15.46
CA VAL A 169 2.29 -3.56 -15.42
C VAL A 169 3.39 -4.48 -14.89
N ALA A 170 4.57 -3.92 -14.59
CA ALA A 170 5.73 -4.70 -14.16
C ALA A 170 5.41 -5.57 -12.93
N LEU A 171 4.77 -5.01 -11.91
CA LEU A 171 4.44 -5.75 -10.69
C LEU A 171 3.38 -6.84 -10.93
N ASN A 172 2.45 -6.66 -11.88
CA ASN A 172 1.46 -7.69 -12.20
C ASN A 172 2.14 -8.94 -12.78
N TYR A 173 3.10 -8.76 -13.70
CA TYR A 173 3.91 -9.86 -14.20
C TYR A 173 4.79 -10.48 -13.11
N TYR A 174 5.39 -9.65 -12.27
CA TYR A 174 6.25 -10.13 -11.18
C TYR A 174 5.47 -10.97 -10.18
N TYR A 175 4.34 -10.49 -9.67
CA TYR A 175 3.51 -11.23 -8.71
C TYR A 175 2.96 -12.51 -9.32
N GLY A 176 2.47 -12.46 -10.54
CA GLY A 176 2.02 -13.64 -11.27
C GLY A 176 3.13 -14.69 -11.36
N TYR A 177 4.35 -14.28 -11.72
CA TYR A 177 5.49 -15.18 -11.84
C TYR A 177 6.05 -15.65 -10.51
N LEU A 178 6.07 -14.78 -9.49
CA LEU A 178 6.53 -15.12 -8.14
C LEU A 178 5.60 -16.14 -7.48
N PHE A 179 4.32 -15.80 -7.39
CA PHE A 179 3.34 -16.53 -6.57
C PHE A 179 2.64 -17.69 -7.30
N VAL A 180 2.69 -17.74 -8.60
CA VAL A 180 2.18 -18.82 -9.47
C VAL A 180 0.71 -19.20 -9.18
N LYS A 181 0.46 -20.26 -8.38
CA LYS A 181 -0.89 -20.76 -8.05
C LYS A 181 -1.46 -20.14 -6.77
N HIS A 182 -0.68 -19.38 -6.03
CA HIS A 182 -1.15 -18.71 -4.82
C HIS A 182 -2.09 -17.55 -5.20
N PRO A 183 -3.15 -17.24 -4.43
CA PRO A 183 -4.04 -16.12 -4.73
C PRO A 183 -3.34 -14.78 -4.95
N TYR A 184 -2.18 -14.53 -4.35
CA TYR A 184 -1.39 -13.31 -4.55
C TYR A 184 -0.74 -13.19 -5.95
N ALA A 185 -0.83 -14.22 -6.77
CA ALA A 185 -0.44 -14.13 -8.18
C ALA A 185 -1.44 -13.34 -9.03
N ARG A 186 -2.66 -13.14 -8.52
CA ARG A 186 -3.74 -12.45 -9.23
C ARG A 186 -3.50 -10.96 -9.27
N SER A 187 -3.83 -10.34 -10.40
CA SER A 187 -3.91 -8.88 -10.47
C SER A 187 -5.13 -8.41 -9.68
N ASP A 188 -4.97 -7.46 -8.78
CA ASP A 188 -6.08 -6.93 -7.97
C ASP A 188 -7.19 -6.32 -8.85
N GLY A 189 -6.83 -5.73 -9.99
CA GLY A 189 -7.76 -5.18 -11.00
C GLY A 189 -8.17 -6.17 -12.10
N GLY A 190 -7.73 -7.44 -12.04
CA GLY A 190 -7.95 -8.40 -13.12
C GLY A 190 -7.06 -8.16 -14.33
N ASP A 191 -7.41 -8.83 -15.41
CA ASP A 191 -6.83 -8.66 -16.74
C ASP A 191 -7.90 -8.75 -17.85
N GLU A 192 -7.51 -8.60 -19.10
CA GLU A 192 -8.47 -8.58 -20.23
C GLU A 192 -9.28 -9.86 -20.34
N LEU A 193 -8.72 -11.00 -19.92
CA LEU A 193 -9.37 -12.32 -20.01
C LEU A 193 -10.33 -12.56 -18.86
N SER A 194 -9.90 -12.23 -17.64
CA SER A 194 -10.71 -12.41 -16.44
C SER A 194 -11.87 -11.43 -16.40
N LEU A 195 -11.62 -10.14 -16.68
CA LEU A 195 -12.66 -9.10 -16.73
C LEU A 195 -13.74 -9.40 -17.79
N ALA A 196 -13.37 -9.94 -18.96
CA ALA A 196 -14.34 -10.32 -19.98
C ALA A 196 -15.32 -11.44 -19.56
N ARG A 197 -14.96 -12.23 -18.55
CA ARG A 197 -15.81 -13.32 -18.01
C ARG A 197 -16.77 -12.83 -16.93
N ILE A 198 -16.44 -11.73 -16.25
CA ILE A 198 -17.27 -11.16 -15.18
C ILE A 198 -18.61 -10.72 -15.75
N LYS A 199 -19.69 -11.11 -15.07
CA LYS A 199 -21.06 -10.71 -15.38
C LYS A 199 -21.72 -10.11 -14.14
N ARG A 200 -22.77 -9.33 -14.34
CA ARG A 200 -23.54 -8.72 -13.26
C ARG A 200 -23.90 -9.68 -12.12
N ASP A 201 -24.28 -10.92 -12.48
CA ASP A 201 -24.66 -11.92 -11.47
C ASP A 201 -23.46 -12.36 -10.61
N ALA A 202 -22.25 -12.41 -11.16
CA ALA A 202 -21.03 -12.65 -10.39
C ALA A 202 -20.78 -11.49 -9.39
N VAL A 203 -20.92 -10.23 -9.84
CA VAL A 203 -20.81 -9.04 -8.98
C VAL A 203 -21.79 -9.11 -7.81
N ARG A 204 -23.07 -9.43 -8.08
CA ARG A 204 -24.10 -9.55 -7.04
C ARG A 204 -23.80 -10.69 -6.05
N LYS A 205 -23.43 -11.86 -6.54
CA LYS A 205 -23.05 -13.00 -5.70
C LYS A 205 -21.84 -12.70 -4.83
N PHE A 206 -20.82 -12.05 -5.41
CA PHE A 206 -19.63 -11.64 -4.66
C PHE A 206 -19.99 -10.65 -3.55
N TYR A 207 -20.79 -9.64 -3.86
CA TYR A 207 -21.27 -8.67 -2.88
C TYR A 207 -22.07 -9.36 -1.77
N GLU A 208 -23.09 -10.16 -2.10
CA GLU A 208 -23.94 -10.86 -1.14
C GLU A 208 -23.16 -11.82 -0.22
N ALA A 209 -22.11 -12.44 -0.75
CA ALA A 209 -21.26 -13.36 0.01
C ALA A 209 -20.29 -12.66 0.97
N ASN A 210 -19.75 -11.51 0.59
CA ASN A 210 -18.60 -10.90 1.26
C ASN A 210 -18.92 -9.60 2.00
N TYR A 211 -19.87 -8.77 1.49
CA TYR A 211 -20.24 -7.50 2.13
C TYR A 211 -21.25 -7.75 3.24
N THR A 212 -20.77 -8.22 4.35
CA THR A 212 -21.56 -8.59 5.54
C THR A 212 -21.01 -7.89 6.77
N PRO A 213 -21.85 -7.63 7.78
CA PRO A 213 -21.40 -6.89 8.97
C PRO A 213 -20.28 -7.63 9.72
N GLY A 214 -20.34 -8.96 9.84
CA GLY A 214 -19.28 -9.75 10.48
C GLY A 214 -17.95 -9.79 9.74
N ASN A 215 -17.98 -9.53 8.41
CA ASN A 215 -16.77 -9.37 7.59
C ASN A 215 -16.27 -7.93 7.52
N THR A 216 -16.93 -6.98 8.21
CA THR A 216 -16.61 -5.56 8.08
C THR A 216 -16.06 -4.99 9.37
N ILE A 217 -15.00 -4.21 9.25
CA ILE A 217 -14.46 -3.33 10.27
C ILE A 217 -14.76 -1.91 9.79
N LEU A 218 -15.43 -1.10 10.61
CA LEU A 218 -15.67 0.32 10.34
C LEU A 218 -14.94 1.16 11.38
N ALA A 219 -14.00 1.96 10.95
CA ALA A 219 -13.38 2.99 11.78
C ALA A 219 -13.94 4.36 11.45
N VAL A 220 -14.23 5.14 12.46
CA VAL A 220 -14.67 6.53 12.35
C VAL A 220 -13.73 7.39 13.18
N ALA A 221 -13.13 8.41 12.57
CA ALA A 221 -12.29 9.37 13.28
C ALA A 221 -12.69 10.80 12.91
N GLY A 222 -12.65 11.72 13.87
CA GLY A 222 -12.95 13.13 13.60
C GLY A 222 -13.72 13.83 14.69
N ASP A 223 -14.35 14.93 14.31
CA ASP A 223 -15.06 15.84 15.21
C ASP A 223 -16.49 15.38 15.47
N PHE A 224 -16.66 14.51 16.45
CA PHE A 224 -17.95 13.98 16.89
C PHE A 224 -17.89 13.56 18.37
N ASN A 225 -19.05 13.28 18.98
CA ASN A 225 -19.14 12.57 20.26
C ASN A 225 -19.34 11.07 20.02
N ALA A 226 -18.54 10.23 20.65
CA ALA A 226 -18.51 8.79 20.39
C ALA A 226 -19.85 8.09 20.68
N ALA A 227 -20.54 8.43 21.77
CA ALA A 227 -21.84 7.84 22.10
C ALA A 227 -22.92 8.20 21.07
N GLN A 228 -22.95 9.46 20.60
CA GLN A 228 -23.87 9.89 19.56
C GLN A 228 -23.52 9.26 18.20
N MET A 229 -22.23 9.19 17.85
CA MET A 229 -21.77 8.55 16.62
C MET A 229 -22.13 7.07 16.60
N ARG A 230 -21.91 6.36 17.72
CA ARG A 230 -22.33 4.97 17.85
C ARG A 230 -23.81 4.79 17.59
N ALA A 231 -24.67 5.62 18.20
CA ALA A 231 -26.12 5.56 17.97
C ALA A 231 -26.48 5.80 16.49
N LYS A 232 -25.83 6.78 15.83
CA LYS A 232 -26.03 7.06 14.40
C LYS A 232 -25.60 5.87 13.52
N ILE A 233 -24.47 5.24 13.80
CA ILE A 233 -24.00 4.04 13.08
C ILE A 233 -24.95 2.85 13.35
N GLU A 234 -25.38 2.63 14.57
CA GLU A 234 -26.37 1.59 14.88
C GLU A 234 -27.70 1.83 14.14
N GLN A 235 -28.14 3.08 14.00
CA GLN A 235 -29.33 3.43 13.21
C GLN A 235 -29.11 3.17 11.70
N ALA A 236 -27.95 3.56 11.16
CA ALA A 236 -27.66 3.47 9.72
C ALA A 236 -27.33 2.05 9.26
N LEU A 237 -26.58 1.28 10.07
CA LEU A 237 -26.02 -0.02 9.69
C LEU A 237 -26.49 -1.18 10.58
N GLY A 238 -27.25 -0.93 11.65
CA GLY A 238 -27.68 -1.97 12.61
C GLY A 238 -28.61 -3.02 12.01
N ASN A 239 -29.40 -2.63 11.01
CA ASN A 239 -30.28 -3.53 10.26
C ASN A 239 -29.57 -4.28 9.12
N TRP A 240 -28.28 -4.08 8.95
CA TRP A 240 -27.49 -4.87 8.00
C TRP A 240 -27.48 -6.33 8.47
N SER A 241 -28.33 -7.14 7.86
CA SER A 241 -28.59 -8.51 8.26
C SER A 241 -28.14 -9.47 7.16
N ALA A 242 -26.85 -9.60 6.95
CA ALA A 242 -26.32 -10.60 6.05
C ALA A 242 -25.65 -11.73 6.85
N LYS A 243 -25.87 -12.97 6.43
CA LYS A 243 -25.21 -14.12 7.04
C LYS A 243 -23.72 -14.05 6.69
N THR A 244 -22.88 -13.91 7.72
CA THR A 244 -21.42 -13.92 7.52
C THR A 244 -20.95 -15.35 7.18
N ASN A 245 -20.37 -15.51 6.02
CA ASN A 245 -19.70 -16.74 5.64
C ASN A 245 -18.25 -16.73 6.13
N ALA A 246 -17.73 -17.90 6.49
CA ALA A 246 -16.30 -18.01 6.77
C ALA A 246 -15.50 -17.72 5.49
N LEU A 247 -14.55 -16.81 5.60
CA LEU A 247 -13.62 -16.54 4.49
C LEU A 247 -12.71 -17.75 4.27
N PRO A 248 -12.37 -18.07 3.02
CA PRO A 248 -11.40 -19.12 2.75
C PRO A 248 -10.07 -18.84 3.45
N ALA A 249 -9.45 -19.89 4.01
CA ALA A 249 -8.11 -19.76 4.55
C ALA A 249 -7.14 -19.44 3.41
N ILE A 250 -6.34 -18.38 3.59
CA ILE A 250 -5.29 -18.02 2.63
C ILE A 250 -4.08 -18.91 2.94
N PRO A 251 -3.61 -19.75 2.01
CA PRO A 251 -2.42 -20.55 2.25
C PRO A 251 -1.19 -19.66 2.43
N THR A 252 -0.16 -20.15 3.09
CA THR A 252 1.13 -19.45 3.15
C THR A 252 1.88 -19.66 1.82
N PRO A 253 2.31 -18.61 1.12
CA PRO A 253 3.07 -18.76 -0.11
C PRO A 253 4.42 -19.40 0.13
N SER A 254 4.85 -20.26 -0.80
CA SER A 254 6.15 -20.90 -0.73
C SER A 254 7.24 -20.00 -1.30
N THR A 255 8.35 -19.87 -0.59
CA THR A 255 9.55 -19.22 -1.12
C THR A 255 10.06 -19.98 -2.36
N VAL A 256 10.37 -19.26 -3.41
CA VAL A 256 10.97 -19.84 -4.63
C VAL A 256 12.37 -20.30 -4.32
N LYS A 257 12.69 -21.53 -4.73
CA LYS A 257 14.02 -22.11 -4.64
C LYS A 257 14.76 -22.04 -5.98
N GLY A 258 16.01 -21.65 -5.94
CA GLY A 258 16.82 -21.40 -7.13
C GLY A 258 16.50 -20.04 -7.78
N LYS A 259 16.94 -19.90 -9.04
CA LYS A 259 16.75 -18.67 -9.83
C LYS A 259 15.87 -18.96 -11.02
N LYS A 260 14.89 -18.08 -11.27
CA LYS A 260 14.03 -18.11 -12.46
C LYS A 260 13.83 -16.72 -13.02
N LEU A 261 13.65 -16.64 -14.34
CA LEU A 261 13.53 -15.37 -15.07
C LEU A 261 12.31 -15.40 -16.00
N LEU A 262 11.51 -14.35 -15.94
CA LEU A 262 10.48 -14.04 -16.92
C LEU A 262 10.92 -12.84 -17.75
N LEU A 263 11.03 -13.03 -19.07
CA LEU A 263 11.27 -11.97 -20.03
C LEU A 263 9.97 -11.63 -20.76
N VAL A 264 9.44 -10.43 -20.51
CA VAL A 264 8.28 -9.89 -21.21
C VAL A 264 8.77 -9.01 -22.36
N ASP A 265 8.51 -9.45 -23.60
CA ASP A 265 8.92 -8.72 -24.80
C ASP A 265 8.01 -7.54 -25.07
N LYS A 266 8.57 -6.34 -25.04
CA LYS A 266 7.99 -5.08 -25.53
C LYS A 266 8.90 -4.56 -26.63
N ALA A 267 8.58 -4.92 -27.90
CA ALA A 267 9.45 -4.76 -29.07
C ALA A 267 9.81 -3.30 -29.38
N ASP A 268 8.96 -2.35 -28.98
CA ASP A 268 9.15 -0.91 -29.15
C ASP A 268 9.81 -0.22 -27.95
N SER A 269 10.13 -0.98 -26.88
CA SER A 269 10.73 -0.39 -25.68
C SER A 269 12.20 -0.01 -25.89
N THR A 270 12.54 1.21 -25.47
CA THR A 270 13.93 1.72 -25.43
C THR A 270 14.59 1.49 -24.07
N GLN A 271 13.79 1.06 -23.08
CA GLN A 271 14.20 0.81 -21.71
C GLN A 271 13.81 -0.60 -21.26
N THR A 272 14.58 -1.14 -20.34
CA THR A 272 14.25 -2.36 -19.61
C THR A 272 13.83 -2.02 -18.20
N PHE A 273 12.62 -2.42 -17.83
CA PHE A 273 12.13 -2.43 -16.44
C PHE A 273 12.43 -3.80 -15.83
N PHE A 274 12.94 -3.83 -14.62
CA PHE A 274 13.22 -5.09 -13.96
C PHE A 274 12.78 -5.08 -12.50
N VAL A 275 12.30 -6.25 -12.06
CA VAL A 275 11.93 -6.55 -10.66
C VAL A 275 12.67 -7.81 -10.25
N ILE A 276 13.38 -7.75 -9.13
CA ILE A 276 14.20 -8.86 -8.63
C ILE A 276 13.88 -9.09 -7.16
N GLY A 277 13.51 -10.31 -6.77
CA GLY A 277 13.23 -10.59 -5.37
C GLY A 277 12.69 -11.99 -5.13
N ASN A 278 11.96 -12.15 -4.03
CA ASN A 278 11.31 -13.42 -3.65
C ASN A 278 10.14 -13.12 -2.70
N VAL A 279 9.53 -14.16 -2.13
CA VAL A 279 8.56 -14.03 -1.05
C VAL A 279 9.20 -13.31 0.13
N GLY A 280 8.53 -12.29 0.63
CA GLY A 280 8.95 -11.44 1.75
C GLY A 280 8.28 -11.84 3.06
N ILE A 281 7.60 -10.89 3.72
CA ILE A 281 7.03 -11.04 5.06
C ILE A 281 5.52 -10.78 5.09
N ALA A 282 4.87 -11.29 6.15
CA ALA A 282 3.50 -10.90 6.50
C ALA A 282 3.47 -9.54 7.22
N ALA A 283 2.32 -8.87 7.19
CA ALA A 283 2.14 -7.56 7.83
C ALA A 283 2.36 -7.60 9.36
N ASN A 284 2.10 -8.73 10.00
CA ASN A 284 2.30 -8.93 11.43
C ASN A 284 3.63 -9.61 11.80
N ASP A 285 4.59 -9.69 10.87
CA ASP A 285 5.91 -10.24 11.15
C ASP A 285 6.58 -9.45 12.29
N PRO A 286 7.14 -10.11 13.32
CA PRO A 286 7.80 -9.44 14.44
C PRO A 286 9.01 -8.61 14.01
N ASP A 287 9.70 -9.01 12.94
CA ASP A 287 10.92 -8.34 12.44
C ASP A 287 10.61 -7.11 11.56
N ARG A 288 9.33 -6.83 11.23
CA ARG A 288 8.91 -5.79 10.27
C ARG A 288 9.51 -4.40 10.51
N VAL A 289 9.70 -4.00 11.79
CA VAL A 289 10.28 -2.68 12.12
C VAL A 289 11.77 -2.66 11.81
N ALA A 290 12.50 -3.70 12.17
CA ALA A 290 13.92 -3.83 11.85
C ALA A 290 14.15 -3.95 10.34
N ILE A 291 13.31 -4.73 9.65
CA ILE A 291 13.31 -4.82 8.18
C ILE A 291 13.08 -3.44 7.56
N ARG A 292 12.10 -2.67 8.05
CA ARG A 292 11.83 -1.31 7.57
C ARG A 292 13.07 -0.40 7.71
N VAL A 293 13.78 -0.48 8.84
CA VAL A 293 15.01 0.31 9.06
C VAL A 293 16.09 -0.09 8.06
N VAL A 294 16.36 -1.39 7.92
CA VAL A 294 17.37 -1.90 6.98
C VAL A 294 16.97 -1.58 5.52
N ASN A 295 15.71 -1.80 5.16
CA ASN A 295 15.23 -1.50 3.81
C ASN A 295 15.33 0.00 3.48
N THR A 296 15.10 0.88 4.45
CA THR A 296 15.29 2.33 4.27
C THR A 296 16.73 2.68 3.89
N ILE A 297 17.72 1.93 4.39
CA ILE A 297 19.12 2.09 4.02
C ILE A 297 19.37 1.50 2.63
N PHE A 298 18.84 0.30 2.37
CA PHE A 298 19.12 -0.47 1.16
C PHE A 298 18.50 0.14 -0.09
N GLY A 299 17.16 0.37 -0.10
CA GLY A 299 16.44 0.89 -1.27
C GLY A 299 15.13 1.63 -0.95
N GLY A 300 14.77 1.82 0.34
CA GLY A 300 13.47 2.37 0.74
C GLY A 300 13.41 3.89 0.85
N ARG A 301 14.41 4.62 0.37
CA ARG A 301 14.43 6.09 0.31
C ARG A 301 15.29 6.59 -0.84
N PHE A 302 15.11 7.85 -1.21
CA PHE A 302 15.85 8.48 -2.30
C PHE A 302 17.39 8.46 -2.11
N THR A 303 17.88 8.57 -0.87
CA THR A 303 19.32 8.50 -0.52
C THR A 303 19.72 7.11 -0.05
N SER A 304 19.13 6.06 -0.62
CA SER A 304 19.47 4.66 -0.33
C SER A 304 20.70 4.19 -1.10
N GLU A 305 21.30 3.08 -0.66
CA GLU A 305 22.46 2.45 -1.33
C GLU A 305 22.17 2.10 -2.80
N LEU A 306 20.96 1.61 -3.11
CA LEU A 306 20.58 1.32 -4.50
C LEU A 306 20.56 2.58 -5.36
N ASN A 307 19.95 3.66 -4.88
CA ASN A 307 19.93 4.92 -5.62
C ASN A 307 21.30 5.56 -5.73
N GLU A 308 22.12 5.50 -4.68
CA GLU A 308 23.49 6.03 -4.72
C GLU A 308 24.28 5.36 -5.84
N VAL A 309 24.29 4.03 -5.88
CA VAL A 309 25.09 3.28 -6.85
C VAL A 309 24.51 3.34 -8.27
N LEU A 310 23.20 3.09 -8.43
CA LEU A 310 22.62 2.96 -9.77
C LEU A 310 22.27 4.30 -10.41
N ARG A 311 21.96 5.32 -9.59
CA ARG A 311 21.54 6.63 -10.09
C ARG A 311 22.66 7.65 -10.01
N VAL A 312 23.25 7.85 -8.84
CA VAL A 312 24.19 8.96 -8.61
C VAL A 312 25.56 8.62 -9.17
N GLU A 313 26.14 7.48 -8.80
CA GLU A 313 27.49 7.10 -9.20
C GLU A 313 27.55 6.63 -10.66
N SER A 314 26.60 5.77 -11.09
CA SER A 314 26.65 5.17 -12.42
C SER A 314 25.79 5.86 -13.50
N GLY A 315 24.78 6.65 -13.11
CA GLY A 315 23.89 7.35 -14.04
C GLY A 315 23.01 6.41 -14.88
N LEU A 316 22.83 5.16 -14.47
CA LEU A 316 22.13 4.13 -15.26
C LEU A 316 20.61 4.26 -15.20
N THR A 317 20.07 4.86 -14.15
CA THR A 317 18.64 4.96 -13.90
C THR A 317 18.27 6.32 -13.29
N TYR A 318 16.99 6.65 -13.32
CA TYR A 318 16.43 7.78 -12.54
C TYR A 318 15.92 7.35 -11.17
N GLY A 319 15.85 6.04 -10.87
CA GLY A 319 15.45 5.52 -9.57
C GLY A 319 15.64 4.02 -9.45
N ALA A 320 16.06 3.59 -8.26
CA ALA A 320 16.19 2.19 -7.89
C ALA A 320 15.68 2.05 -6.45
N ASP A 321 14.62 1.26 -6.28
CA ASP A 321 13.93 1.12 -5.02
C ASP A 321 13.91 -0.35 -4.57
N SER A 322 13.74 -0.56 -3.27
CA SER A 322 13.36 -1.85 -2.72
C SER A 322 12.20 -1.72 -1.75
N PHE A 323 11.35 -2.74 -1.71
CA PHE A 323 10.20 -2.75 -0.83
C PHE A 323 9.85 -4.15 -0.34
N PHE A 324 9.13 -4.19 0.77
CA PHE A 324 8.41 -5.36 1.27
C PHE A 324 6.91 -5.06 1.16
N ASP A 325 6.23 -5.76 0.25
CA ASP A 325 4.78 -5.72 0.12
C ASP A 325 4.17 -6.66 1.16
N SER A 326 3.93 -6.13 2.37
CA SER A 326 3.47 -6.92 3.52
C SER A 326 1.96 -7.07 3.48
N ARG A 327 1.48 -8.32 3.38
CA ARG A 327 0.07 -8.70 3.28
C ARG A 327 -0.36 -9.56 4.47
N LYS A 328 -1.58 -10.08 4.49
CA LYS A 328 -2.07 -10.99 5.54
C LYS A 328 -1.22 -12.25 5.66
N GLN A 329 -0.81 -12.82 4.52
CA GLN A 329 0.24 -13.82 4.39
C GLN A 329 1.50 -13.14 3.85
N PRO A 330 2.68 -13.78 3.89
CA PRO A 330 3.88 -13.20 3.32
C PRO A 330 3.68 -12.68 1.89
N GLY A 331 3.87 -11.39 1.70
CA GLY A 331 3.88 -10.75 0.39
C GLY A 331 5.24 -10.86 -0.27
N ALA A 332 5.64 -9.88 -1.09
CA ALA A 332 6.90 -9.92 -1.81
C ALA A 332 7.96 -9.00 -1.18
N PHE A 333 9.22 -9.44 -1.25
CA PHE A 333 10.37 -8.55 -1.28
C PHE A 333 10.75 -8.32 -2.73
N ALA A 334 11.02 -7.07 -3.10
CA ALA A 334 11.47 -6.75 -4.45
C ALA A 334 12.44 -5.56 -4.49
N ILE A 335 13.44 -5.68 -5.38
CA ILE A 335 14.22 -4.58 -5.94
C ILE A 335 13.56 -4.22 -7.26
N TYR A 336 13.30 -2.94 -7.49
CA TYR A 336 12.68 -2.42 -8.70
C TYR A 336 13.53 -1.30 -9.28
N SER A 337 13.80 -1.37 -10.58
CA SER A 337 14.46 -0.27 -11.30
C SER A 337 14.22 -0.39 -12.81
N PHE A 338 14.75 0.56 -13.54
CA PHE A 338 14.74 0.58 -15.00
C PHE A 338 16.00 1.25 -15.55
N THR A 339 16.33 0.92 -16.79
CA THR A 339 17.50 1.47 -17.46
C THR A 339 17.34 1.38 -18.98
N LYS A 340 18.25 1.94 -19.77
CA LYS A 340 18.28 1.71 -21.21
C LYS A 340 18.53 0.22 -21.51
N ASN A 341 17.99 -0.31 -22.61
CA ASN A 341 18.20 -1.72 -23.00
C ASN A 341 19.69 -2.12 -23.02
N GLU A 342 20.55 -1.28 -23.57
CA GLU A 342 21.99 -1.52 -23.65
C GLU A 342 22.69 -1.66 -22.29
N SER A 343 22.14 -1.05 -21.25
CA SER A 343 22.67 -1.04 -19.89
C SER A 343 22.00 -2.05 -18.95
N THR A 344 21.08 -2.89 -19.43
CA THR A 344 20.27 -3.79 -18.63
C THR A 344 21.11 -4.68 -17.70
N THR A 345 22.09 -5.37 -18.24
CA THR A 345 22.95 -6.27 -17.43
C THR A 345 23.81 -5.49 -16.45
N GLN A 346 24.31 -4.33 -16.82
CA GLN A 346 25.11 -3.51 -15.92
C GLN A 346 24.28 -3.04 -14.72
N ALA A 347 23.04 -2.59 -14.94
CA ALA A 347 22.15 -2.15 -13.87
C ALA A 347 21.76 -3.31 -12.94
N ILE A 348 21.44 -4.48 -13.49
CA ILE A 348 21.12 -5.69 -12.70
C ILE A 348 22.33 -6.13 -11.89
N ASP A 349 23.53 -6.23 -12.51
CA ASP A 349 24.75 -6.63 -11.84
C ASP A 349 25.10 -5.69 -10.67
N LEU A 350 24.96 -4.36 -10.86
CA LEU A 350 25.14 -3.39 -9.78
C LEU A 350 24.10 -3.54 -8.66
N ALA A 351 22.83 -3.73 -8.98
CA ALA A 351 21.81 -3.97 -7.96
C ALA A 351 22.11 -5.22 -7.12
N LEU A 352 22.54 -6.30 -7.77
CA LEU A 352 22.97 -7.52 -7.08
C LEU A 352 24.25 -7.31 -6.27
N GLN A 353 25.21 -6.49 -6.73
CA GLN A 353 26.39 -6.13 -5.96
C GLN A 353 26.06 -5.34 -4.70
N VAL A 354 25.09 -4.41 -4.76
CA VAL A 354 24.60 -3.67 -3.59
C VAL A 354 23.94 -4.62 -2.59
N LEU A 355 23.15 -5.57 -3.07
CA LEU A 355 22.56 -6.62 -2.21
C LEU A 355 23.64 -7.51 -1.56
N ALA A 356 24.62 -7.95 -2.33
CA ALA A 356 25.77 -8.74 -1.81
C ALA A 356 26.61 -7.91 -0.81
N LYS A 357 26.80 -6.62 -1.05
CA LYS A 357 27.46 -5.71 -0.10
C LYS A 357 26.67 -5.62 1.22
N LEU A 358 25.34 -5.51 1.16
CA LEU A 358 24.47 -5.50 2.34
C LEU A 358 24.68 -6.79 3.18
N HIS A 359 24.72 -7.95 2.55
CA HIS A 359 24.99 -9.22 3.23
C HIS A 359 26.41 -9.30 3.81
N LYS A 360 27.42 -8.89 3.05
CA LYS A 360 28.82 -9.00 3.46
C LYS A 360 29.19 -8.01 4.58
N GLN A 361 28.75 -6.77 4.46
CA GLN A 361 29.19 -5.67 5.34
C GLN A 361 28.17 -5.33 6.42
N GLY A 362 26.85 -5.66 6.21
CA GLY A 362 25.77 -5.17 7.05
C GLY A 362 25.55 -3.68 6.88
N VAL A 363 25.08 -3.03 7.94
CA VAL A 363 24.81 -1.59 8.00
C VAL A 363 25.67 -0.92 9.07
N THR A 364 26.11 0.31 8.83
CA THR A 364 26.93 1.05 9.79
C THR A 364 26.07 1.73 10.86
N PRO A 365 26.64 2.11 12.02
CA PRO A 365 25.93 2.89 13.04
C PRO A 365 25.38 4.22 12.50
N GLU A 366 26.12 4.90 11.61
CA GLU A 366 25.73 6.16 10.99
C GLU A 366 24.53 5.97 10.05
N GLN A 367 24.53 4.91 9.24
CA GLN A 367 23.41 4.54 8.37
C GLN A 367 22.17 4.23 9.19
N LEU A 368 22.30 3.47 10.30
CA LEU A 368 21.21 3.20 11.22
C LEU A 368 20.64 4.46 11.82
N THR A 369 21.50 5.35 12.31
CA THR A 369 21.10 6.64 12.89
C THR A 369 20.31 7.48 11.89
N SER A 370 20.81 7.58 10.66
CA SER A 370 20.16 8.31 9.56
C SER A 370 18.81 7.70 9.19
N ALA A 371 18.72 6.36 9.04
CA ALA A 371 17.48 5.69 8.66
C ALA A 371 16.41 5.80 9.76
N LYS A 372 16.80 5.64 11.02
CA LYS A 372 15.90 5.82 12.18
C LYS A 372 15.34 7.24 12.24
N ALA A 373 16.19 8.25 12.08
CA ALA A 373 15.77 9.64 12.05
C ALA A 373 14.81 9.92 10.89
N TYR A 374 15.09 9.39 9.69
CA TYR A 374 14.24 9.51 8.52
C TYR A 374 12.85 8.91 8.76
N ILE A 375 12.77 7.66 9.26
CA ILE A 375 11.50 6.97 9.50
C ILE A 375 10.67 7.71 10.56
N LYS A 376 11.32 8.13 11.67
CA LYS A 376 10.66 8.90 12.73
C LYS A 376 10.16 10.26 12.23
N GLY A 377 10.90 10.93 11.35
CA GLY A 377 10.48 12.20 10.76
C GLY A 377 9.31 12.09 9.78
N GLN A 378 9.22 10.97 9.05
CA GLN A 378 8.14 10.71 8.08
C GLN A 378 6.86 10.16 8.73
N PHE A 379 6.92 9.71 9.97
CA PHE A 379 5.80 9.05 10.61
C PHE A 379 4.66 10.01 11.03
N PRO A 380 4.91 11.15 11.72
CA PRO A 380 3.84 12.04 12.17
C PRO A 380 2.90 12.50 11.04
N PRO A 381 3.39 12.95 9.86
CA PRO A 381 2.51 13.33 8.75
C PRO A 381 1.61 12.18 8.25
N SER A 382 1.98 10.93 8.50
CA SER A 382 1.21 9.76 8.04
C SER A 382 -0.04 9.44 8.88
N ILE A 383 -0.22 10.10 10.03
CA ILE A 383 -1.35 9.94 10.94
C ILE A 383 -1.89 11.30 11.42
N GLU A 384 -1.73 12.34 10.63
CA GLU A 384 -2.14 13.70 10.97
C GLU A 384 -3.64 13.94 10.78
N THR A 385 -4.21 13.44 9.68
CA THR A 385 -5.62 13.68 9.35
C THR A 385 -6.54 12.60 9.93
N SER A 386 -7.84 12.95 10.10
CA SER A 386 -8.86 12.00 10.56
C SER A 386 -8.97 10.79 9.60
N THR A 387 -8.86 11.02 8.28
CA THR A 387 -8.88 9.96 7.27
C THR A 387 -7.71 8.99 7.42
N GLN A 388 -6.49 9.52 7.63
CA GLN A 388 -5.31 8.69 7.85
C GLN A 388 -5.43 7.87 9.14
N LEU A 389 -5.94 8.46 10.22
CA LEU A 389 -6.19 7.78 11.48
C LEU A 389 -7.24 6.68 11.34
N ALA A 390 -8.41 6.98 10.75
CA ALA A 390 -9.45 5.99 10.53
C ALA A 390 -8.94 4.79 9.71
N ARG A 391 -8.24 5.04 8.60
CA ARG A 391 -7.63 3.98 7.77
C ARG A 391 -6.58 3.18 8.55
N ARG A 392 -5.77 3.85 9.36
CA ARG A 392 -4.70 3.20 10.12
C ARG A 392 -5.26 2.25 11.18
N ILE A 393 -6.23 2.68 11.99
CA ILE A 393 -6.81 1.81 13.03
C ILE A 393 -7.63 0.67 12.41
N ALA A 394 -8.35 0.91 11.30
CA ALA A 394 -9.04 -0.16 10.58
C ALA A 394 -8.06 -1.22 10.03
N SER A 395 -6.95 -0.77 9.43
CA SER A 395 -5.90 -1.66 8.92
C SER A 395 -5.19 -2.43 10.02
N ASN A 396 -4.87 -1.77 11.15
CA ASN A 396 -4.27 -2.43 12.30
C ASN A 396 -5.19 -3.53 12.86
N GLU A 397 -6.49 -3.25 13.01
CA GLU A 397 -7.49 -4.24 13.43
C GLU A 397 -7.56 -5.42 12.46
N PHE A 398 -7.53 -5.16 11.12
CA PHE A 398 -7.56 -6.22 10.11
C PHE A 398 -6.34 -7.13 10.17
N TYR A 399 -5.14 -6.56 10.32
CA TYR A 399 -3.90 -7.34 10.39
C TYR A 399 -3.63 -7.95 11.77
N GLY A 400 -4.44 -7.65 12.79
CA GLY A 400 -4.25 -8.08 14.16
C GLY A 400 -3.07 -7.37 14.83
N LEU A 401 -2.81 -6.13 14.44
CA LEU A 401 -1.83 -5.23 15.03
C LEU A 401 -2.56 -4.36 16.07
N GLY A 402 -2.07 -4.33 17.29
CA GLY A 402 -2.63 -3.45 18.34
C GLY A 402 -2.15 -2.00 18.18
N ASP A 403 -2.62 -1.14 19.09
CA ASP A 403 -2.21 0.27 19.17
C ASP A 403 -0.70 0.45 19.38
N ASP A 404 -0.05 -0.54 19.95
CA ASP A 404 1.41 -0.60 20.13
C ASP A 404 2.18 -0.51 18.80
N GLU A 405 1.53 -0.80 17.67
CA GLU A 405 2.12 -0.62 16.36
C GLU A 405 2.49 0.85 16.12
N ILE A 406 1.73 1.77 16.69
CA ILE A 406 1.97 3.21 16.62
C ILE A 406 2.61 3.71 17.91
N ASN A 407 2.03 3.36 19.06
CA ASN A 407 2.43 3.93 20.34
C ASN A 407 3.85 3.55 20.78
N GLN A 408 4.38 2.42 20.27
CA GLN A 408 5.74 1.94 20.54
C GLN A 408 6.65 2.00 19.32
N LEU A 409 6.20 2.57 18.20
CA LEU A 409 6.97 2.54 16.94
C LEU A 409 8.36 3.17 17.12
N GLU A 410 8.44 4.35 17.73
CA GLU A 410 9.72 5.04 17.96
C GLU A 410 10.67 4.21 18.83
N ALA A 411 10.16 3.64 19.93
CA ALA A 411 10.97 2.78 20.81
C ALA A 411 11.47 1.52 20.07
N ARG A 412 10.62 0.91 19.24
CA ARG A 412 11.02 -0.25 18.43
C ARG A 412 12.07 0.12 17.37
N ILE A 413 11.94 1.29 16.74
CA ILE A 413 12.94 1.81 15.80
C ILE A 413 14.27 2.04 16.52
N ASP A 414 14.24 2.66 17.71
CA ASP A 414 15.44 2.93 18.48
C ASP A 414 16.13 1.66 18.98
N ALA A 415 15.38 0.61 19.24
CA ALA A 415 15.90 -0.69 19.65
C ALA A 415 16.65 -1.47 18.54
N VAL A 416 16.54 -1.06 17.28
CA VAL A 416 17.27 -1.73 16.19
C VAL A 416 18.77 -1.46 16.32
N THR A 417 19.55 -2.51 16.51
CA THR A 417 21.01 -2.49 16.63
C THR A 417 21.69 -3.02 15.35
N PRO A 418 23.00 -2.83 15.16
CA PRO A 418 23.71 -3.49 14.07
C PRO A 418 23.57 -5.03 14.08
N ALA A 419 23.50 -5.63 15.28
CA ALA A 419 23.28 -7.07 15.41
C ALA A 419 21.88 -7.49 14.93
N THR A 420 20.84 -6.78 15.35
CA THR A 420 19.45 -7.01 14.88
C THR A 420 19.33 -6.79 13.38
N ALA A 421 19.98 -5.73 12.87
CA ALA A 421 20.01 -5.45 11.43
C ALA A 421 20.66 -6.62 10.65
N ARG A 422 21.77 -7.16 11.17
CA ARG A 422 22.44 -8.32 10.57
C ARG A 422 21.52 -9.53 10.49
N GLN A 423 20.82 -9.84 11.59
CA GLN A 423 19.89 -10.97 11.66
C GLN A 423 18.77 -10.84 10.61
N VAL A 424 18.16 -9.64 10.47
CA VAL A 424 17.09 -9.46 9.49
C VAL A 424 17.58 -9.43 8.05
N ILE A 425 18.81 -8.98 7.79
CA ILE A 425 19.44 -9.08 6.47
C ILE A 425 19.57 -10.56 6.06
N GLU A 426 20.18 -11.38 6.91
CA GLU A 426 20.39 -12.80 6.64
C GLU A 426 19.08 -13.57 6.47
N LYS A 427 18.03 -13.19 7.22
CA LYS A 427 16.76 -13.92 7.23
C LYS A 427 15.79 -13.48 6.13
N HIS A 428 15.75 -12.18 5.78
CA HIS A 428 14.64 -11.60 5.01
C HIS A 428 15.04 -10.93 3.69
N PHE A 429 16.33 -10.73 3.43
CA PHE A 429 16.81 -10.17 2.16
C PHE A 429 17.45 -11.31 1.33
N PRO A 430 16.68 -12.01 0.48
CA PRO A 430 17.22 -13.14 -0.29
C PRO A 430 18.24 -12.66 -1.31
N ASP A 431 19.38 -13.36 -1.43
CA ASP A 431 20.47 -13.08 -2.38
C ASP A 431 20.77 -14.24 -3.33
N GLU A 432 20.35 -15.47 -3.00
CA GLU A 432 20.59 -16.66 -3.81
C GLU A 432 19.37 -17.11 -4.61
N ASN A 433 18.20 -17.15 -3.98
CA ASN A 433 16.96 -17.66 -4.55
C ASN A 433 16.15 -16.49 -5.10
N LEU A 434 16.44 -16.04 -6.31
CA LEU A 434 15.87 -14.81 -6.87
C LEU A 434 14.99 -15.09 -8.07
N VAL A 435 13.85 -14.41 -8.10
CA VAL A 435 12.95 -14.32 -9.24
C VAL A 435 13.24 -13.01 -9.96
N PHE A 436 13.58 -13.12 -11.25
CA PHE A 436 13.80 -11.99 -12.14
C PHE A 436 12.58 -11.84 -13.04
N MET A 437 12.03 -10.65 -13.12
CA MET A 437 11.03 -10.27 -14.11
C MET A 437 11.55 -9.04 -14.84
N LEU A 438 11.62 -9.13 -16.16
CA LEU A 438 12.11 -8.06 -17.04
C LEU A 438 11.06 -7.75 -18.09
N ILE A 439 10.83 -6.46 -18.34
CA ILE A 439 10.06 -5.98 -19.50
C ILE A 439 11.00 -5.10 -20.35
N GLY A 440 11.25 -5.48 -21.57
CA GLY A 440 12.11 -4.74 -22.48
C GLY A 440 12.10 -5.35 -23.88
N LYS A 441 12.95 -4.86 -24.78
CA LYS A 441 13.06 -5.38 -26.14
C LYS A 441 13.85 -6.69 -26.15
N ALA A 442 13.15 -7.83 -26.18
CA ALA A 442 13.74 -9.16 -26.02
C ALA A 442 14.84 -9.46 -27.06
N SER A 443 14.73 -8.93 -28.28
CA SER A 443 15.77 -9.08 -29.31
C SER A 443 17.11 -8.42 -28.95
N GLU A 444 17.09 -7.38 -28.10
CA GLU A 444 18.30 -6.68 -27.66
C GLU A 444 18.86 -7.27 -26.37
N ILE A 445 17.98 -7.55 -25.37
CA ILE A 445 18.42 -7.92 -24.02
C ILE A 445 18.43 -9.42 -23.79
N GLY A 446 17.63 -10.20 -24.54
CA GLY A 446 17.38 -11.63 -24.28
C GLY A 446 18.64 -12.45 -24.12
N PRO A 447 19.61 -12.45 -25.07
CA PRO A 447 20.82 -13.24 -24.94
C PRO A 447 21.66 -12.89 -23.71
N ALA A 448 21.74 -11.62 -23.35
CA ALA A 448 22.58 -11.15 -22.26
C ALA A 448 22.02 -11.47 -20.86
N VAL A 449 20.67 -11.51 -20.71
CA VAL A 449 20.02 -11.77 -19.40
C VAL A 449 19.91 -13.26 -19.07
N GLN A 450 20.21 -14.15 -20.02
CA GLN A 450 20.22 -15.61 -19.79
C GLN A 450 21.11 -16.04 -18.64
N LYS A 451 22.18 -15.30 -18.37
CA LYS A 451 23.13 -15.60 -17.29
C LYS A 451 22.51 -15.54 -15.87
N TYR A 452 21.35 -14.88 -15.69
CA TYR A 452 20.80 -14.68 -14.34
C TYR A 452 20.03 -15.87 -13.80
N ALA A 453 19.45 -16.71 -14.65
CA ALA A 453 18.68 -17.84 -14.19
C ALA A 453 18.72 -19.03 -15.17
N PRO A 454 18.82 -20.28 -14.65
CA PRO A 454 18.74 -21.48 -15.49
C PRO A 454 17.33 -21.75 -16.03
N GLN A 455 16.30 -21.39 -15.26
CA GLN A 455 14.91 -21.47 -15.70
C GLN A 455 14.48 -20.13 -16.29
N GLN A 456 14.03 -20.17 -17.53
CA GLN A 456 13.59 -18.97 -18.25
C GLN A 456 12.25 -19.21 -18.92
N ASP A 457 11.41 -18.22 -18.78
CA ASP A 457 10.12 -18.11 -19.43
C ASP A 457 10.05 -16.79 -20.20
N SER A 458 9.25 -16.75 -21.27
CA SER A 458 9.04 -15.53 -22.03
C SER A 458 7.61 -15.41 -22.51
N ARG A 459 7.16 -14.17 -22.73
CA ARG A 459 5.92 -13.83 -23.41
C ARG A 459 5.99 -12.43 -24.02
N LYS A 460 5.06 -12.11 -24.93
CA LYS A 460 4.90 -10.75 -25.43
C LYS A 460 3.98 -9.96 -24.51
N ILE A 461 4.26 -8.67 -24.30
CA ILE A 461 3.41 -7.79 -23.49
C ILE A 461 2.02 -7.62 -24.11
N SER A 462 1.91 -7.71 -25.45
CA SER A 462 0.66 -7.63 -26.20
C SER A 462 -0.25 -8.84 -26.04
N GLU A 463 0.25 -9.97 -25.50
CA GLU A 463 -0.58 -11.13 -25.23
C GLU A 463 -1.58 -10.82 -24.10
N PRO A 464 -2.86 -11.26 -24.23
CA PRO A 464 -3.86 -11.04 -23.17
C PRO A 464 -3.49 -11.70 -21.85
N GLY A 465 -3.80 -11.04 -20.73
CA GLY A 465 -3.46 -11.47 -19.38
C GLY A 465 -2.04 -11.14 -18.99
N PHE A 466 -1.67 -11.50 -17.76
CA PHE A 466 -0.31 -11.31 -17.24
C PHE A 466 0.45 -12.64 -17.16
N TRP A 467 0.44 -13.33 -16.02
CA TRP A 467 1.10 -14.62 -15.81
C TRP A 467 0.29 -15.46 -14.82
N PRO A 468 0.17 -16.81 -14.98
CA PRO A 468 0.66 -17.60 -16.14
C PRO A 468 -0.13 -17.30 -17.41
N PRO A 469 0.44 -17.61 -18.60
CA PRO A 469 -0.35 -17.55 -19.84
C PRO A 469 -1.53 -18.52 -19.77
N PRO A 470 -2.65 -18.21 -20.46
CA PRO A 470 -3.83 -19.07 -20.47
C PRO A 470 -3.48 -20.51 -20.85
N GLY A 471 -3.94 -21.47 -20.04
CA GLY A 471 -3.76 -22.90 -20.31
C GLY A 471 -2.48 -23.54 -19.77
N LYS A 472 -1.66 -22.84 -19.01
CA LYS A 472 -0.51 -23.39 -18.26
C LYS A 472 -0.77 -23.53 -16.77
#